data_a2261c975d131e6da24fceefe8452b86
#
_entry.id   a2261c975d131e6da24fceefe8452b86
#
_cell.length_a   1.000
_cell.length_b   1.000
_cell.length_c   1.000
_cell.angle_alpha   90.00
_cell.angle_beta   90.00
_cell.angle_gamma   90.00
#
_symmetry.space_group_name_H-M   'P 1'
#
loop_
_entity.id
_entity.type
_entity.pdbx_description
1 polymer ?
#
loop_
_entity_poly.entity_id
_entity_poly.type
_entity_poly.pdbx_seq_one_letter_code
_entity_poly.pdbx_strand_id
1 'polypeptide(L)'
;MNTACARKVSMILYGKLMKGNMLLKDSKAIGKDTEKSFHDQMEEAFLRLCRNLDIPVPIWLKKNTREISQYKKTYFEKEQFIEETVFDRFVLEIEV
;
A
#
# COMPACT_ATOMS: atom_id res chain seq x y z
N MET A 1 -2.74 -27.49 15.23
CA MET A 1 -2.86 -26.88 15.02
C MET A 1 -2.95 -25.92 14.51
N ASN A 2 -3.08 -25.83 14.00
CA ASN A 2 -3.14 -24.98 13.50
C ASN A 2 -3.46 -23.89 13.44
N THR A 3 -3.67 -23.94 13.80
CA THR A 3 -4.07 -22.74 14.19
C THR A 3 -3.11 -21.75 14.06
N ALA A 4 -1.96 -22.03 14.34
CA ALA A 4 -0.91 -21.10 14.19
C ALA A 4 -0.97 -20.54 12.84
N CYS A 5 -1.27 -21.28 11.89
CA CYS A 5 -1.34 -20.76 10.59
C CYS A 5 -2.34 -19.71 10.46
N ALA A 6 -3.42 -19.89 11.07
CA ALA A 6 -4.44 -18.91 10.93
C ALA A 6 -4.00 -17.61 11.48
N ARG A 7 -3.18 -17.65 12.50
CA ARG A 7 -2.80 -16.46 13.05
C ARG A 7 -1.78 -15.74 12.34
N LYS A 8 -1.04 -16.36 11.57
CA LYS A 8 -0.07 -15.67 10.86
C LYS A 8 -0.71 -14.94 9.81
N VAL A 9 -1.40 -13.95 10.19
CA VAL A 9 -2.05 -13.28 9.27
C VAL A 9 -1.40 -12.38 8.61
N SER A 10 -1.76 -12.20 7.66
CA SER A 10 -1.51 -11.31 6.81
C SER A 10 -1.97 -9.98 7.11
N MET A 11 -1.54 -9.05 6.35
CA MET A 11 -2.05 -7.71 6.33
C MET A 11 -2.74 -7.49 5.01
N ILE A 12 -3.58 -6.48 4.93
CA ILE A 12 -4.21 -6.09 3.68
C ILE A 12 -3.87 -4.65 3.41
N LEU A 13 -3.37 -4.38 2.22
CA LEU A 13 -3.12 -3.01 1.79
C LEU A 13 -4.21 -2.61 0.82
N TYR A 14 -4.77 -1.44 1.04
CA TYR A 14 -5.80 -0.88 0.16
C TYR A 14 -5.21 0.33 -0.51
N GLY A 15 -5.37 0.46 -1.81
CA GLY A 15 -4.87 1.60 -2.56
C GLY A 15 -5.99 2.27 -3.32
N LYS A 16 -6.00 3.59 -3.31
CA LYS A 16 -6.98 4.37 -4.05
C LYS A 16 -6.27 5.46 -4.82
N LEU A 17 -6.65 5.63 -6.08
CA LEU A 17 -6.11 6.72 -6.89
C LEU A 17 -7.17 7.80 -6.96
N MET A 18 -6.82 8.99 -6.51
CA MET A 18 -7.78 10.10 -6.42
C MET A 18 -7.37 11.24 -7.33
N LYS A 19 -8.36 11.88 -7.92
CA LYS A 19 -8.12 13.11 -8.66
C LYS A 19 -9.17 14.08 -8.12
N GLY A 20 -8.70 15.06 -7.34
CA GLY A 20 -9.61 15.91 -6.60
C GLY A 20 -10.43 15.04 -5.67
N ASN A 21 -11.73 15.15 -5.74
CA ASN A 21 -12.61 14.34 -4.91
C ASN A 21 -13.07 13.08 -5.60
N MET A 22 -12.56 12.80 -6.80
CA MET A 22 -13.03 11.68 -7.57
C MET A 22 -12.13 10.47 -7.38
N LEU A 23 -12.72 9.32 -7.10
CA LEU A 23 -11.98 8.07 -7.03
C LEU A 23 -11.86 7.52 -8.44
N LEU A 24 -10.62 7.40 -8.93
CA LEU A 24 -10.41 6.88 -10.28
C LEU A 24 -10.31 5.37 -10.29
N LYS A 25 -9.69 4.80 -9.28
CA LYS A 25 -9.43 3.39 -9.29
C LYS A 25 -9.04 2.94 -7.89
N ASP A 26 -9.35 1.72 -7.51
CA ASP A 26 -8.87 1.21 -6.24
C ASP A 26 -8.53 -0.27 -6.39
N SER A 27 -7.79 -0.78 -5.45
CA SER A 27 -7.40 -2.18 -5.45
C SER A 27 -6.91 -2.53 -4.05
N LYS A 28 -6.66 -3.81 -3.83
CA LYS A 28 -6.08 -4.25 -2.58
C LYS A 28 -5.09 -5.37 -2.83
N ALA A 29 -4.17 -5.55 -1.93
CA ALA A 29 -3.19 -6.63 -2.00
C ALA A 29 -3.01 -7.19 -0.61
N ILE A 30 -2.88 -8.50 -0.52
CA ILE A 30 -2.76 -9.18 0.75
C ILE A 30 -1.37 -9.72 0.91
N GLY A 31 -0.75 -9.44 2.05
CA GLY A 31 0.53 -10.03 2.38
C GLY A 31 0.30 -11.41 2.96
N LYS A 32 0.88 -12.43 2.34
CA LYS A 32 0.55 -13.77 2.70
C LYS A 32 1.66 -14.64 3.17
N ASP A 33 2.88 -14.23 3.01
CA ASP A 33 3.99 -15.09 3.34
C ASP A 33 4.34 -14.92 4.81
N THR A 34 3.90 -15.87 5.62
CA THR A 34 4.08 -15.73 7.05
C THR A 34 5.49 -15.98 7.50
N GLU A 35 6.36 -16.41 6.61
CA GLU A 35 7.75 -16.59 7.01
C GLU A 35 8.55 -15.33 6.82
N LYS A 36 7.99 -14.33 6.18
CA LYS A 36 8.68 -13.08 6.00
C LYS A 36 8.31 -12.11 7.08
N SER A 37 9.19 -11.15 7.33
CA SER A 37 8.90 -10.13 8.32
C SER A 37 7.73 -9.30 7.85
N PHE A 38 7.14 -8.57 8.78
CA PHE A 38 6.03 -7.69 8.45
C PHE A 38 6.45 -6.68 7.38
N HIS A 39 7.66 -6.13 7.53
CA HIS A 39 8.17 -5.15 6.59
C HIS A 39 8.27 -5.73 5.18
N ASP A 40 8.79 -6.95 5.06
CA ASP A 40 8.93 -7.59 3.75
C ASP A 40 7.59 -7.91 3.14
N GLN A 41 6.65 -8.36 3.95
CA GLN A 41 5.30 -8.64 3.46
C GLN A 41 4.65 -7.37 2.96
N MET A 42 4.82 -6.26 3.68
CA MET A 42 4.24 -5.00 3.29
C MET A 42 4.85 -4.52 1.99
N GLU A 43 6.15 -4.64 1.84
CA GLU A 43 6.82 -4.21 0.64
C GLU A 43 6.34 -4.99 -0.59
N GLU A 44 6.24 -6.29 -0.46
CA GLU A 44 5.78 -7.11 -1.57
C GLU A 44 4.34 -6.80 -1.92
N ALA A 45 3.50 -6.63 -0.91
CA ALA A 45 2.10 -6.32 -1.14
C ALA A 45 1.96 -4.94 -1.80
N PHE A 46 2.79 -4.00 -1.38
CA PHE A 46 2.78 -2.66 -1.94
C PHE A 46 3.14 -2.68 -3.42
N LEU A 47 4.18 -3.43 -3.78
CA LEU A 47 4.58 -3.54 -5.18
C LEU A 47 3.48 -4.20 -6.02
N ARG A 48 2.85 -5.20 -5.46
CA ARG A 48 1.77 -5.89 -6.15
C ARG A 48 0.57 -4.95 -6.33
N LEU A 49 0.29 -4.14 -5.32
CA LEU A 49 -0.79 -3.18 -5.38
C LEU A 49 -0.55 -2.17 -6.50
N CYS A 50 0.67 -1.66 -6.60
CA CYS A 50 1.01 -0.73 -7.66
C CYS A 50 0.83 -1.38 -9.03
N ARG A 51 1.19 -2.63 -9.14
CA ARG A 51 1.04 -3.35 -10.39
C ARG A 51 -0.44 -3.54 -10.73
N ASN A 52 -1.25 -3.88 -9.72
CA ASN A 52 -2.68 -4.04 -9.92
C ASN A 52 -3.35 -2.74 -10.35
N LEU A 53 -2.85 -1.62 -9.85
CA LEU A 53 -3.39 -0.31 -10.22
C LEU A 53 -2.76 0.23 -11.49
N ASP A 54 -1.75 -0.47 -12.00
CA ASP A 54 -1.05 -0.08 -13.22
C ASP A 54 -0.43 1.31 -13.08
N ILE A 55 0.29 1.51 -11.99
CA ILE A 55 0.95 2.79 -11.72
C ILE A 55 2.41 2.54 -11.41
N PRO A 56 3.27 3.56 -11.62
CA PRO A 56 4.65 3.43 -11.21
C PRO A 56 4.73 3.41 -9.69
N VAL A 57 5.80 2.86 -9.16
CA VAL A 57 6.00 2.79 -7.72
C VAL A 57 6.46 4.17 -7.24
N PRO A 58 5.77 4.78 -6.30
CA PRO A 58 6.17 6.11 -5.82
C PRO A 58 7.40 6.04 -4.93
N ILE A 59 8.01 7.18 -4.70
CA ILE A 59 9.15 7.28 -3.81
C ILE A 59 8.61 7.28 -2.38
N TRP A 60 9.09 6.33 -1.58
CA TRP A 60 8.63 6.22 -0.19
C TRP A 60 9.49 7.15 0.67
N LEU A 61 8.86 8.13 1.28
CA LEU A 61 9.54 9.10 2.12
C LEU A 61 9.37 8.74 3.59
N LYS A 62 10.18 9.37 4.44
CA LYS A 62 10.08 9.11 5.88
C LYS A 62 8.71 9.43 6.43
N LYS A 63 8.05 10.43 5.86
CA LYS A 63 6.72 10.78 6.34
C LYS A 63 5.75 9.62 6.12
N ASN A 64 5.96 8.84 5.06
CA ASN A 64 5.07 7.72 4.76
C ASN A 64 5.21 6.64 5.82
N THR A 65 6.44 6.36 6.24
CA THR A 65 6.67 5.38 7.30
C THR A 65 5.99 5.84 8.59
N ARG A 66 6.16 7.11 8.92
CA ARG A 66 5.58 7.64 10.14
C ARG A 66 4.05 7.60 10.11
N GLU A 67 3.47 7.98 9.00
CA GLU A 67 2.03 8.01 8.87
C GLU A 67 1.41 6.62 8.91
N ILE A 68 2.03 5.66 8.24
CA ILE A 68 1.56 4.29 8.27
C ILE A 68 1.64 3.76 9.71
N SER A 69 2.72 4.09 10.40
CA SER A 69 2.91 3.62 11.75
C SER A 69 1.88 4.19 12.70
N GLN A 70 1.55 5.47 12.56
CA GLN A 70 0.67 6.14 13.48
C GLN A 70 -0.80 6.04 13.10
N TYR A 71 -1.09 6.13 11.81
CA TYR A 71 -2.47 6.24 11.37
C TYR A 71 -2.93 5.08 10.51
N LYS A 72 -2.06 4.15 10.17
CA LYS A 72 -2.34 3.03 9.28
C LYS A 72 -2.76 3.53 7.89
N LYS A 73 -2.32 4.72 7.53
CA LYS A 73 -2.72 5.35 6.30
C LYS A 73 -1.70 6.39 5.90
N THR A 74 -1.41 6.51 4.63
CA THR A 74 -0.52 7.56 4.15
C THR A 74 -0.93 7.94 2.74
N TYR A 75 -0.36 9.04 2.24
CA TYR A 75 -0.65 9.53 0.91
C TYR A 75 0.64 9.71 0.14
N PHE A 76 0.60 9.42 -1.16
CA PHE A 76 1.72 9.70 -2.04
C PHE A 76 1.24 10.77 -3.01
N GLU A 77 1.91 11.91 -2.99
CA GLU A 77 1.53 13.03 -3.85
C GLU A 77 2.13 12.85 -5.23
N LYS A 78 1.66 13.60 -6.20
CA LYS A 78 2.18 13.53 -7.55
C LYS A 78 3.69 13.65 -7.58
N GLU A 79 4.23 14.51 -6.75
CA GLU A 79 5.67 14.76 -6.75
C GLU A 79 6.50 13.58 -6.29
N GLN A 80 5.87 12.60 -5.70
CA GLN A 80 6.58 11.40 -5.26
C GLN A 80 6.68 10.35 -6.37
N PHE A 81 6.12 10.65 -7.54
CA PHE A 81 6.21 9.75 -8.67
C PHE A 81 7.18 10.33 -9.68
N ILE A 82 8.08 9.49 -10.22
CA ILE A 82 9.04 9.95 -11.19
C ILE A 82 8.36 10.32 -12.49
N GLU A 83 7.33 9.57 -12.85
CA GLU A 83 6.60 9.82 -14.07
C GLU A 83 5.36 10.64 -13.82
N GLU A 84 4.89 11.34 -14.83
CA GLU A 84 3.65 12.06 -14.69
C GLU A 84 2.51 11.11 -14.52
N THR A 85 1.54 11.48 -13.68
CA THR A 85 0.40 10.63 -13.42
C THR A 85 -0.89 11.38 -13.70
N VAL A 86 -1.97 10.63 -13.97
CA VAL A 86 -3.26 11.25 -14.22
C VAL A 86 -4.04 11.46 -12.94
N PHE A 87 -3.54 10.97 -11.83
CA PHE A 87 -4.19 11.16 -10.54
C PHE A 87 -3.38 12.14 -9.71
N ASP A 88 -4.01 12.71 -8.70
CA ASP A 88 -3.36 13.68 -7.83
C ASP A 88 -2.73 13.03 -6.62
N ARG A 89 -3.31 11.95 -6.14
CA ARG A 89 -2.87 11.30 -4.92
C ARG A 89 -3.11 9.81 -4.98
N PHE A 90 -2.20 9.08 -4.37
CA PHE A 90 -2.38 7.65 -4.18
C PHE A 90 -2.53 7.47 -2.67
N VAL A 91 -3.68 7.02 -2.23
CA VAL A 91 -3.96 6.81 -0.81
C VAL A 91 -3.68 5.36 -0.48
N LEU A 92 -2.86 5.11 0.52
CA LEU A 92 -2.52 3.76 0.96
C LEU A 92 -3.02 3.57 2.37
N GLU A 93 -3.78 2.51 2.59
CA GLU A 93 -4.24 2.15 3.93
C GLU A 93 -3.84 0.73 4.21
N ILE A 94 -3.53 0.43 5.47
CA ILE A 94 -3.13 -0.90 5.85
C ILE A 94 -4.06 -1.40 6.96
N GLU A 95 -4.45 -2.65 6.83
CA GLU A 95 -5.25 -3.30 7.84
C GLU A 95 -4.49 -4.53 8.32
N VAL A 96 -4.33 -4.66 9.62
CA VAL A 96 -3.59 -5.78 10.18
C VAL A 96 -4.47 -6.61 11.08
#